data_382c0b641c719b1f04901122d024af28
#
_entry.id   382c0b641c719b1f04901122d024af28
#
_cell.length_a   1.000
_cell.length_b   1.000
_cell.length_c   1.000
_cell.angle_alpha   90.00
_cell.angle_beta   90.00
_cell.angle_gamma   90.00
#
_symmetry.space_group_name_H-M   'P 1'
#
loop_
_entity.id
_entity.type
_entity.pdbx_description
1 polymer ?
#
loop_
_entity_poly.entity_id
_entity_poly.type
_entity_poly.pdbx_seq_one_letter_code
_entity_poly.pdbx_strand_id
1 'polypeptide(L)'
;VIDRDVHVSLSDAARESNSSLFMVVHAALAVLLSRLSGTSDIAIGTPVAGRGEQVLDDLIGMFVNTLVLRTEVDSSESFSGLLGRVREGDLGAFAHADVPFERLVEVLNPTRSQARNPLFQVMLSFQSARQTGLQLGDLTVAGVDTGAVAAKFDLQLTMVEQFDESGAPAGMAATFTYATDLFDESTVASMATRFERIL
;
A
#
# COMPACT_ATOMS: atom_id res chain seq x y z
N VAL A 1 6.00 12.63 6.63
CA VAL A 1 4.66 13.24 6.39
C VAL A 1 4.71 13.86 5.01
N ILE A 2 3.71 13.61 4.18
CA ILE A 2 3.59 14.16 2.83
C ILE A 2 2.69 15.37 2.93
N ASP A 3 3.18 16.52 2.45
CA ASP A 3 2.50 17.79 2.56
C ASP A 3 1.23 17.85 1.70
N ARG A 4 0.35 18.80 2.04
CA ARG A 4 -0.91 19.06 1.33
C ARG A 4 -0.70 19.28 -0.17
N ASP A 5 0.28 20.08 -0.55
CA ASP A 5 0.51 20.44 -1.96
C ASP A 5 0.93 19.22 -2.79
N VAL A 6 1.75 18.34 -2.21
CA VAL A 6 2.13 17.07 -2.83
C VAL A 6 0.91 16.15 -2.93
N HIS A 7 0.08 16.04 -1.87
CA HIS A 7 -1.13 15.22 -1.90
C HIS A 7 -2.09 15.68 -3.01
N VAL A 8 -2.31 16.99 -3.16
CA VAL A 8 -3.13 17.56 -4.24
C VAL A 8 -2.52 17.22 -5.59
N SER A 9 -1.22 17.44 -5.80
CA SER A 9 -0.53 17.17 -7.07
C SER A 9 -0.61 15.69 -7.47
N LEU A 10 -0.43 14.77 -6.51
CA LEU A 10 -0.56 13.33 -6.76
C LEU A 10 -2.00 12.93 -7.10
N SER A 11 -2.98 13.56 -6.45
CA SER A 11 -4.40 13.33 -6.73
C SER A 11 -4.79 13.83 -8.14
N ASP A 12 -4.22 14.95 -8.57
CA ASP A 12 -4.42 15.48 -9.92
C ASP A 12 -3.75 14.59 -10.97
N ALA A 13 -2.50 14.16 -10.74
CA ALA A 13 -1.79 13.22 -11.61
C ALA A 13 -2.54 11.87 -11.74
N ALA A 14 -3.11 11.36 -10.64
CA ALA A 14 -3.94 10.18 -10.65
C ALA A 14 -5.17 10.37 -11.55
N ARG A 15 -5.86 11.52 -11.41
CA ARG A 15 -7.05 11.85 -12.20
C ARG A 15 -6.73 12.01 -13.69
N GLU A 16 -5.65 12.73 -14.02
CA GLU A 16 -5.20 12.93 -15.40
C GLU A 16 -4.85 11.60 -16.09
N SER A 17 -4.30 10.64 -15.34
CA SER A 17 -3.94 9.31 -15.82
C SER A 17 -5.09 8.29 -15.71
N ASN A 18 -6.30 8.73 -15.32
CA ASN A 18 -7.44 7.85 -15.05
C ASN A 18 -7.09 6.70 -14.09
N SER A 19 -6.23 6.97 -13.13
CA SER A 19 -5.75 6.06 -12.09
C SER A 19 -6.26 6.47 -10.71
N SER A 20 -6.08 5.62 -9.71
CA SER A 20 -6.31 5.99 -8.32
C SER A 20 -5.02 6.50 -7.66
N LEU A 21 -5.14 7.25 -6.56
CA LEU A 21 -3.99 7.67 -5.77
C LEU A 21 -3.21 6.46 -5.24
N PHE A 22 -3.89 5.37 -4.89
CA PHE A 22 -3.26 4.08 -4.57
C PHE A 22 -2.32 3.61 -5.67
N MET A 23 -2.75 3.65 -6.95
CA MET A 23 -1.93 3.21 -8.08
C MET A 23 -0.70 4.09 -8.29
N VAL A 24 -0.82 5.40 -8.04
CA VAL A 24 0.33 6.33 -8.08
C VAL A 24 1.34 5.97 -6.98
N VAL A 25 0.87 5.75 -5.75
CA VAL A 25 1.71 5.34 -4.62
C VAL A 25 2.34 3.97 -4.88
N HIS A 26 1.59 3.02 -5.42
CA HIS A 26 2.09 1.69 -5.81
C HIS A 26 3.20 1.82 -6.86
N ALA A 27 2.99 2.59 -7.92
CA ALA A 27 4.01 2.83 -8.95
C ALA A 27 5.27 3.46 -8.36
N ALA A 28 5.14 4.48 -7.51
CA ALA A 28 6.26 5.13 -6.84
C ALA A 28 7.05 4.17 -5.94
N LEU A 29 6.34 3.32 -5.17
CA LEU A 29 6.97 2.29 -4.34
C LEU A 29 7.69 1.24 -5.20
N ALA A 30 7.08 0.79 -6.31
CA ALA A 30 7.73 -0.13 -7.24
C ALA A 30 9.02 0.45 -7.84
N VAL A 31 9.02 1.74 -8.21
CA VAL A 31 10.24 2.44 -8.66
C VAL A 31 11.31 2.46 -7.57
N LEU A 32 10.94 2.82 -6.33
CA LEU A 32 11.89 2.80 -5.21
C LEU A 32 12.52 1.42 -5.03
N LEU A 33 11.69 0.38 -4.95
CA LEU A 33 12.15 -0.99 -4.74
C LEU A 33 13.02 -1.49 -5.89
N SER A 34 12.65 -1.21 -7.13
CA SER A 34 13.44 -1.56 -8.30
C SER A 34 14.83 -0.91 -8.27
N ARG A 35 14.91 0.38 -7.91
CA ARG A 35 16.19 1.10 -7.80
C ARG A 35 17.07 0.59 -6.67
N LEU A 36 16.48 0.14 -5.56
CA LEU A 36 17.21 -0.38 -4.41
C LEU A 36 17.66 -1.83 -4.59
N SER A 37 16.81 -2.67 -5.20
CA SER A 37 17.10 -4.09 -5.40
C SER A 37 17.90 -4.40 -6.66
N GLY A 38 17.90 -3.49 -7.65
CA GLY A 38 18.49 -3.71 -8.97
C GLY A 38 17.70 -4.69 -9.84
N THR A 39 16.44 -5.02 -9.47
CA THR A 39 15.54 -5.86 -10.28
C THR A 39 14.42 -5.02 -10.89
N SER A 40 13.95 -5.41 -12.06
CA SER A 40 12.80 -4.78 -12.71
C SER A 40 11.47 -5.39 -12.28
N ASP A 41 11.47 -6.62 -11.81
CA ASP A 41 10.26 -7.38 -11.44
C ASP A 41 9.98 -7.24 -9.94
N ILE A 42 8.97 -6.46 -9.61
CA ILE A 42 8.61 -6.08 -8.25
C ILE A 42 7.25 -6.67 -7.89
N ALA A 43 7.18 -7.40 -6.78
CA ALA A 43 5.96 -7.93 -6.20
C ALA A 43 5.65 -7.26 -4.86
N ILE A 44 4.48 -6.65 -4.76
CA ILE A 44 3.99 -5.94 -3.57
C ILE A 44 2.67 -6.56 -3.13
N GLY A 45 2.57 -6.95 -1.85
CA GLY A 45 1.31 -7.37 -1.26
C GLY A 45 0.45 -6.17 -0.90
N THR A 46 -0.87 -6.28 -1.02
CA THR A 46 -1.80 -5.27 -0.51
C THR A 46 -3.04 -5.93 0.11
N PRO A 47 -3.50 -5.47 1.30
CA PRO A 47 -4.73 -5.98 1.87
C PRO A 47 -5.94 -5.40 1.13
N VAL A 48 -6.96 -6.23 0.95
CA VAL A 48 -8.25 -5.83 0.39
C VAL A 48 -9.39 -6.26 1.30
N ALA A 49 -10.47 -5.49 1.32
CA ALA A 49 -11.57 -5.68 2.25
C ALA A 49 -12.40 -6.96 2.02
N GLY A 50 -12.18 -7.75 1.00
CA GLY A 50 -12.83 -9.05 0.76
C GLY A 50 -14.37 -9.12 0.85
N ARG A 51 -15.05 -7.98 1.01
CA ARG A 51 -16.51 -7.85 1.04
C ARG A 51 -16.99 -7.39 -0.33
N GLY A 52 -16.99 -8.31 -1.30
CA GLY A 52 -17.40 -8.02 -2.67
C GLY A 52 -18.90 -7.80 -2.87
N GLU A 53 -19.73 -8.20 -1.88
CA GLU A 53 -21.19 -8.09 -1.93
C GLU A 53 -21.70 -7.30 -0.73
N GLN A 54 -22.60 -6.33 -0.98
CA GLN A 54 -23.20 -5.48 0.04
C GLN A 54 -23.90 -6.28 1.17
N VAL A 55 -24.43 -7.46 0.86
CA VAL A 55 -25.06 -8.35 1.87
C VAL A 55 -24.06 -8.80 2.95
N LEU A 56 -22.76 -8.73 2.69
CA LEU A 56 -21.70 -9.11 3.64
C LEU A 56 -21.31 -7.98 4.59
N ASP A 57 -21.77 -6.74 4.37
CA ASP A 57 -21.33 -5.57 5.15
C ASP A 57 -21.73 -5.67 6.62
N ASP A 58 -22.90 -6.23 6.90
CA ASP A 58 -23.41 -6.40 8.27
C ASP A 58 -22.84 -7.63 9.00
N LEU A 59 -22.07 -8.48 8.32
CA LEU A 59 -21.51 -9.67 8.93
C LEU A 59 -20.23 -9.36 9.68
N ILE A 60 -20.12 -9.85 10.92
CA ILE A 60 -18.88 -9.81 11.69
C ILE A 60 -18.02 -11.02 11.32
N GLY A 61 -16.80 -10.78 10.87
CA GLY A 61 -15.88 -11.86 10.51
C GLY A 61 -14.59 -11.34 9.85
N MET A 62 -13.66 -12.26 9.58
CA MET A 62 -12.42 -11.97 8.86
C MET A 62 -12.68 -12.10 7.35
N PHE A 63 -12.83 -10.96 6.68
CA PHE A 63 -13.04 -10.90 5.23
C PHE A 63 -11.83 -10.37 4.47
N VAL A 64 -10.81 -9.91 5.19
CA VAL A 64 -9.59 -9.35 4.56
C VAL A 64 -8.89 -10.42 3.75
N ASN A 65 -8.64 -10.14 2.48
CA ASN A 65 -7.79 -10.94 1.61
C ASN A 65 -6.51 -10.14 1.28
N THR A 66 -5.52 -10.81 0.70
CA THR A 66 -4.27 -10.20 0.24
C THR A 66 -4.12 -10.40 -1.26
N LEU A 67 -3.93 -9.31 -1.99
CA LEU A 67 -3.53 -9.36 -3.39
C LEU A 67 -2.02 -9.25 -3.53
N VAL A 68 -1.48 -9.83 -4.59
CA VAL A 68 -0.09 -9.68 -5.00
C VAL A 68 -0.08 -8.87 -6.30
N LEU A 69 0.42 -7.65 -6.21
CA LEU A 69 0.56 -6.74 -7.33
C LEU A 69 1.98 -6.88 -7.89
N ARG A 70 2.10 -7.41 -9.10
CA ARG A 70 3.38 -7.62 -9.76
C ARG A 70 3.57 -6.59 -10.86
N THR A 71 4.63 -5.81 -10.75
CA THR A 71 4.94 -4.71 -11.67
C THR A 71 6.33 -4.88 -12.23
N GLU A 72 6.46 -4.83 -13.55
CA GLU A 72 7.75 -4.72 -14.21
C GLU A 72 8.11 -3.24 -14.39
N VAL A 73 9.23 -2.80 -13.83
CA VAL A 73 9.70 -1.41 -13.89
C VAL A 73 10.77 -1.29 -14.96
N ASP A 74 10.44 -0.67 -16.10
CA ASP A 74 11.42 -0.34 -17.14
C ASP A 74 12.05 1.03 -16.86
N SER A 75 13.37 1.07 -16.69
CA SER A 75 14.11 2.30 -16.42
C SER A 75 14.14 3.30 -17.57
N SER A 76 13.79 2.87 -18.79
CA SER A 76 13.72 3.71 -20.00
C SER A 76 12.34 4.34 -20.21
N GLU A 77 11.33 3.88 -19.49
CA GLU A 77 9.95 4.33 -19.61
C GLU A 77 9.69 5.57 -18.74
N SER A 78 8.76 6.41 -19.17
CA SER A 78 8.27 7.51 -18.34
C SER A 78 7.40 7.01 -17.18
N PHE A 79 7.30 7.80 -16.10
CA PHE A 79 6.43 7.45 -14.97
C PHE A 79 4.96 7.31 -15.39
N SER A 80 4.48 8.12 -16.34
CA SER A 80 3.12 8.01 -16.86
C SER A 80 2.89 6.71 -17.64
N GLY A 81 3.89 6.21 -18.37
CA GLY A 81 3.82 4.89 -19.00
C GLY A 81 3.75 3.76 -17.98
N LEU A 82 4.64 3.79 -16.98
CA LEU A 82 4.61 2.85 -15.87
C LEU A 82 3.25 2.88 -15.15
N LEU A 83 2.71 4.06 -14.86
CA LEU A 83 1.42 4.21 -14.18
C LEU A 83 0.27 3.60 -14.99
N GLY A 84 0.30 3.73 -16.33
CA GLY A 84 -0.67 3.05 -17.22
C GLY A 84 -0.63 1.54 -17.06
N ARG A 85 0.56 0.92 -17.04
CA ARG A 85 0.72 -0.52 -16.82
C ARG A 85 0.35 -0.97 -15.41
N VAL A 86 0.73 -0.20 -14.40
CA VAL A 86 0.31 -0.43 -13.01
C VAL A 86 -1.20 -0.43 -12.91
N ARG A 87 -1.87 0.55 -13.52
CA ARG A 87 -3.34 0.61 -13.55
C ARG A 87 -3.97 -0.64 -14.16
N GLU A 88 -3.46 -1.11 -15.30
CA GLU A 88 -3.98 -2.32 -15.95
C GLU A 88 -3.76 -3.56 -15.07
N GLY A 89 -2.57 -3.72 -14.50
CA GLY A 89 -2.22 -4.83 -13.62
C GLY A 89 -3.05 -4.83 -12.33
N ASP A 90 -3.19 -3.68 -11.68
CA ASP A 90 -3.96 -3.53 -10.45
C ASP A 90 -5.45 -3.82 -10.68
N LEU A 91 -6.04 -3.25 -11.75
CA LEU A 91 -7.43 -3.54 -12.10
C LEU A 91 -7.65 -5.04 -12.40
N GLY A 92 -6.70 -5.68 -13.08
CA GLY A 92 -6.73 -7.12 -13.29
C GLY A 92 -6.68 -7.91 -11.98
N ALA A 93 -5.81 -7.51 -11.04
CA ALA A 93 -5.71 -8.16 -9.73
C ALA A 93 -6.97 -7.93 -8.89
N PHE A 94 -7.51 -6.72 -8.87
CA PHE A 94 -8.76 -6.41 -8.15
C PHE A 94 -9.98 -7.12 -8.73
N ALA A 95 -10.01 -7.36 -10.04
CA ALA A 95 -11.09 -8.15 -10.67
C ALA A 95 -11.14 -9.61 -10.22
N HIS A 96 -10.05 -10.12 -9.59
CA HIS A 96 -9.93 -11.46 -9.05
C HIS A 96 -9.65 -11.47 -7.53
N ALA A 97 -10.08 -10.41 -6.83
CA ALA A 97 -9.84 -10.25 -5.39
C ALA A 97 -10.60 -11.27 -4.52
N ASP A 98 -11.52 -12.03 -5.08
CA ASP A 98 -12.24 -13.13 -4.46
C ASP A 98 -11.39 -14.41 -4.33
N VAL A 99 -10.29 -14.54 -5.08
CA VAL A 99 -9.38 -15.68 -4.96
C VAL A 99 -8.58 -15.54 -3.66
N PRO A 100 -8.71 -16.50 -2.69
CA PRO A 100 -7.94 -16.42 -1.46
C PRO A 100 -6.43 -16.50 -1.72
N PHE A 101 -5.64 -15.72 -0.97
CA PHE A 101 -4.19 -15.71 -1.09
C PHE A 101 -3.57 -17.11 -0.93
N GLU A 102 -4.10 -17.90 0.00
CA GLU A 102 -3.64 -19.26 0.25
C GLU A 102 -3.85 -20.15 -0.98
N ARG A 103 -4.94 -19.94 -1.73
CA ARG A 103 -5.19 -20.68 -2.96
C ARG A 103 -4.19 -20.31 -4.05
N LEU A 104 -3.82 -19.01 -4.14
CA LEU A 104 -2.78 -18.55 -5.04
C LEU A 104 -1.44 -19.21 -4.72
N VAL A 105 -1.06 -19.24 -3.43
CA VAL A 105 0.17 -19.93 -2.96
C VAL A 105 0.15 -21.43 -3.28
N GLU A 106 -0.98 -22.08 -3.11
CA GLU A 106 -1.14 -23.52 -3.42
C GLU A 106 -0.92 -23.80 -4.91
N VAL A 107 -1.55 -23.00 -5.79
CA VAL A 107 -1.49 -23.19 -7.25
C VAL A 107 -0.10 -22.89 -7.80
N LEU A 108 0.51 -21.79 -7.36
CA LEU A 108 1.85 -21.38 -7.80
C LEU A 108 2.97 -22.20 -7.15
N ASN A 109 2.68 -22.84 -6.02
CA ASN A 109 3.59 -23.69 -5.26
C ASN A 109 5.03 -23.14 -5.15
N PRO A 110 5.23 -21.89 -4.67
CA PRO A 110 6.54 -21.31 -4.53
C PRO A 110 7.40 -22.10 -3.55
N THR A 111 8.73 -21.98 -3.66
CA THR A 111 9.64 -22.59 -2.70
C THR A 111 9.30 -22.11 -1.28
N ARG A 112 8.94 -23.06 -0.41
CA ARG A 112 8.56 -22.74 0.97
C ARG A 112 9.80 -22.39 1.79
N SER A 113 9.72 -21.29 2.55
CA SER A 113 10.74 -20.85 3.49
C SER A 113 10.07 -20.39 4.77
N GLN A 114 10.68 -20.69 5.92
CA GLN A 114 10.22 -20.11 7.19
C GLN A 114 10.71 -18.66 7.39
N ALA A 115 11.70 -18.25 6.58
CA ALA A 115 12.31 -16.93 6.67
C ALA A 115 11.69 -15.90 5.70
N ARG A 116 10.75 -16.30 4.83
CA ARG A 116 10.17 -15.40 3.83
C ARG A 116 8.69 -15.70 3.61
N ASN A 117 7.90 -14.66 3.48
CA ASN A 117 6.53 -14.80 3.01
C ASN A 117 6.51 -15.34 1.57
N PRO A 118 5.54 -16.19 1.22
CA PRO A 118 5.39 -16.61 -0.16
C PRO A 118 4.97 -15.41 -1.03
N LEU A 119 5.48 -15.36 -2.26
CA LEU A 119 5.16 -14.43 -3.34
C LEU A 119 5.62 -12.98 -3.17
N PHE A 120 5.65 -12.40 -1.97
CA PHE A 120 6.09 -11.02 -1.76
C PHE A 120 6.71 -10.83 -0.37
N GLN A 121 7.57 -9.81 -0.20
CA GLN A 121 8.20 -9.43 1.06
C GLN A 121 7.84 -8.02 1.49
N VAL A 122 7.30 -7.22 0.57
CA VAL A 122 6.91 -5.83 0.83
C VAL A 122 5.40 -5.70 0.76
N MET A 123 4.82 -5.06 1.79
CA MET A 123 3.37 -4.79 1.89
C MET A 123 3.11 -3.29 1.71
N LEU A 124 2.12 -2.95 0.90
CA LEU A 124 1.54 -1.61 0.80
C LEU A 124 0.13 -1.63 1.38
N SER A 125 -0.09 -0.91 2.47
CA SER A 125 -1.41 -0.65 3.05
C SER A 125 -1.79 0.81 2.80
N PHE A 126 -2.89 1.03 2.10
CA PHE A 126 -3.37 2.36 1.78
C PHE A 126 -4.77 2.56 2.38
N GLN A 127 -4.93 3.63 3.15
CA GLN A 127 -6.18 3.93 3.83
C GLN A 127 -6.64 5.35 3.43
N SER A 128 -7.83 5.43 2.88
CA SER A 128 -8.51 6.70 2.65
C SER A 128 -9.46 6.91 3.84
N ALA A 129 -8.92 7.37 4.96
CA ALA A 129 -9.70 7.57 6.17
C ALA A 129 -10.30 8.97 6.19
N ARG A 130 -11.57 9.09 5.79
CA ARG A 130 -12.38 10.15 6.43
C ARG A 130 -12.48 9.76 7.89
N GLN A 131 -11.80 10.49 8.76
CA GLN A 131 -11.91 10.29 10.21
C GLN A 131 -13.34 10.57 10.65
N THR A 132 -14.17 9.56 10.65
CA THR A 132 -15.37 9.58 11.49
C THR A 132 -14.86 9.29 12.89
N GLY A 133 -14.69 10.36 13.69
CA GLY A 133 -14.39 10.20 15.12
C GLY A 133 -15.41 9.26 15.73
N LEU A 134 -14.94 8.18 16.35
CA LEU A 134 -15.83 7.25 17.03
C LEU A 134 -16.41 7.98 18.26
N GLN A 135 -17.69 8.32 18.19
CA GLN A 135 -18.44 8.86 19.33
C GLN A 135 -19.16 7.71 20.05
N LEU A 136 -18.82 7.51 21.29
CA LEU A 136 -19.51 6.57 22.19
C LEU A 136 -20.27 7.37 23.26
N GLY A 137 -21.46 7.86 22.90
CA GLY A 137 -22.23 8.76 23.78
C GLY A 137 -21.45 10.05 24.06
N ASP A 138 -21.21 10.35 25.33
CA ASP A 138 -20.47 11.54 25.79
C ASP A 138 -18.95 11.32 25.87
N LEU A 139 -18.45 10.16 25.43
CA LEU A 139 -17.03 9.82 25.48
C LEU A 139 -16.31 10.26 24.20
N THR A 140 -15.17 10.90 24.37
CA THR A 140 -14.23 11.18 23.27
C THR A 140 -13.24 10.03 23.16
N VAL A 141 -13.22 9.35 22.00
CA VAL A 141 -12.26 8.28 21.72
C VAL A 141 -11.05 8.85 21.05
N ALA A 142 -9.88 8.61 21.62
CA ALA A 142 -8.59 8.97 21.03
C ALA A 142 -7.71 7.73 20.84
N GLY A 143 -6.99 7.66 19.74
CA GLY A 143 -5.96 6.66 19.52
C GLY A 143 -4.77 6.90 20.44
N VAL A 144 -4.29 5.86 21.12
CA VAL A 144 -3.04 5.90 21.90
C VAL A 144 -2.00 5.09 21.15
N ASP A 145 -0.88 5.74 20.79
CA ASP A 145 0.27 5.04 20.23
C ASP A 145 0.96 4.25 21.36
N THR A 146 0.94 2.93 21.26
CA THR A 146 1.57 2.04 22.24
C THR A 146 3.06 1.81 21.97
N GLY A 147 3.59 2.34 20.85
CA GLY A 147 5.00 2.19 20.45
C GLY A 147 5.42 0.77 20.06
N ALA A 148 4.54 -0.22 20.20
CA ALA A 148 4.83 -1.62 19.92
C ALA A 148 4.22 -2.04 18.58
N VAL A 149 5.00 -1.98 17.51
CA VAL A 149 4.61 -2.49 16.18
C VAL A 149 5.47 -3.70 15.85
N ALA A 150 4.82 -4.87 15.73
CA ALA A 150 5.49 -6.06 15.22
C ALA A 150 5.50 -6.05 13.69
N ALA A 151 6.68 -6.13 13.08
CA ALA A 151 6.80 -6.28 11.64
C ALA A 151 6.34 -7.68 11.22
N LYS A 152 5.32 -7.75 10.34
CA LYS A 152 4.81 -9.00 9.77
C LYS A 152 5.48 -9.34 8.45
N PHE A 153 6.08 -8.36 7.80
CA PHE A 153 6.77 -8.44 6.52
C PHE A 153 8.16 -7.84 6.66
N ASP A 154 9.04 -8.11 5.70
CA ASP A 154 10.37 -7.51 5.68
C ASP A 154 10.27 -5.99 5.71
N LEU A 155 9.35 -5.42 4.92
CA LEU A 155 9.04 -4.00 4.86
C LEU A 155 7.54 -3.79 4.61
N GLN A 156 6.93 -2.86 5.34
CA GLN A 156 5.55 -2.43 5.10
C GLN A 156 5.50 -0.91 5.00
N LEU A 157 4.88 -0.40 3.95
CA LEU A 157 4.48 1.00 3.84
C LEU A 157 2.99 1.12 4.13
N THR A 158 2.65 1.90 5.15
CA THR A 158 1.26 2.28 5.44
C THR A 158 1.08 3.75 5.09
N MET A 159 0.14 4.02 4.18
CA MET A 159 -0.26 5.36 3.76
C MET A 159 -1.66 5.66 4.26
N VAL A 160 -1.86 6.82 4.86
CA VAL A 160 -3.16 7.29 5.34
C VAL A 160 -3.41 8.69 4.80
N GLU A 161 -4.42 8.84 3.95
CA GLU A 161 -4.86 10.15 3.49
C GLU A 161 -5.46 10.96 4.65
N GLN A 162 -5.19 12.25 4.64
CA GLN A 162 -5.78 13.21 5.56
C GLN A 162 -6.63 14.21 4.76
N PHE A 163 -7.77 14.56 5.32
CA PHE A 163 -8.70 15.51 4.72
C PHE A 163 -9.03 16.61 5.75
N ASP A 164 -9.23 17.83 5.28
CA ASP A 164 -9.72 18.92 6.09
C ASP A 164 -11.25 18.82 6.32
N GLU A 165 -11.80 19.74 7.10
CA GLU A 165 -13.24 19.77 7.41
C GLU A 165 -14.13 19.91 6.18
N SER A 166 -13.62 20.44 5.07
CA SER A 166 -14.32 20.56 3.80
C SER A 166 -14.26 19.26 2.96
N GLY A 167 -13.44 18.28 3.39
CA GLY A 167 -13.16 17.06 2.64
C GLY A 167 -12.10 17.23 1.56
N ALA A 168 -11.35 18.34 1.56
CA ALA A 168 -10.24 18.54 0.65
C ALA A 168 -8.96 17.85 1.17
N PRO A 169 -8.03 17.43 0.27
CA PRO A 169 -6.76 16.85 0.67
C PRO A 169 -5.98 17.74 1.65
N ALA A 170 -5.50 17.16 2.75
CA ALA A 170 -4.77 17.86 3.81
C ALA A 170 -3.37 17.29 4.09
N GLY A 171 -2.90 16.41 3.19
CA GLY A 171 -1.64 15.70 3.32
C GLY A 171 -1.85 14.19 3.50
N MET A 172 -0.74 13.46 3.66
CA MET A 172 -0.78 12.02 3.93
C MET A 172 0.25 11.66 5.01
N ALA A 173 -0.14 10.78 5.92
CA ALA A 173 0.80 10.13 6.81
C ALA A 173 1.37 8.88 6.13
N ALA A 174 2.70 8.76 6.09
CA ALA A 174 3.41 7.61 5.57
C ALA A 174 4.26 7.00 6.69
N THR A 175 4.08 5.70 6.95
CA THR A 175 4.81 4.96 7.98
C THR A 175 5.46 3.73 7.37
N PHE A 176 6.78 3.62 7.53
CA PHE A 176 7.51 2.39 7.23
C PHE A 176 7.66 1.55 8.49
N THR A 177 7.12 0.33 8.45
CA THR A 177 7.35 -0.72 9.46
C THR A 177 8.27 -1.77 8.85
N TYR A 178 9.29 -2.20 9.57
CA TYR A 178 10.33 -3.08 9.03
C TYR A 178 10.82 -4.10 10.03
N ALA A 179 11.37 -5.20 9.54
CA ALA A 179 12.03 -6.21 10.36
C ALA A 179 13.44 -5.71 10.76
N THR A 180 13.67 -5.51 12.06
CA THR A 180 14.95 -5.01 12.59
C THR A 180 16.08 -6.00 12.42
N ASP A 181 15.78 -7.28 12.16
CA ASP A 181 16.78 -8.29 11.81
C ASP A 181 17.31 -8.15 10.37
N LEU A 182 16.61 -7.35 9.51
CA LEU A 182 16.97 -7.17 8.11
C LEU A 182 17.42 -5.74 7.79
N PHE A 183 16.91 -4.75 8.50
CA PHE A 183 17.15 -3.34 8.20
C PHE A 183 17.50 -2.54 9.44
N ASP A 184 18.50 -1.67 9.32
CA ASP A 184 18.79 -0.64 10.31
C ASP A 184 17.84 0.55 10.14
N GLU A 185 17.56 1.27 11.24
CA GLU A 185 16.70 2.47 11.23
C GLU A 185 17.16 3.51 10.21
N SER A 186 18.48 3.77 10.14
CA SER A 186 19.04 4.74 9.19
C SER A 186 18.83 4.36 7.74
N THR A 187 18.83 3.06 7.44
CA THR A 187 18.54 2.52 6.10
C THR A 187 17.10 2.81 5.73
N VAL A 188 16.14 2.51 6.63
CA VAL A 188 14.72 2.75 6.36
C VAL A 188 14.39 4.24 6.32
N ALA A 189 15.01 5.06 7.16
CA ALA A 189 14.90 6.52 7.10
C ALA A 189 15.38 7.08 5.73
N SER A 190 16.46 6.51 5.18
CA SER A 190 16.94 6.86 3.84
C SER A 190 15.96 6.40 2.75
N MET A 191 15.33 5.23 2.89
CA MET A 191 14.28 4.75 1.97
C MET A 191 13.06 5.69 2.00
N ALA A 192 12.62 6.11 3.18
CA ALA A 192 11.51 7.04 3.35
C ALA A 192 11.80 8.39 2.66
N THR A 193 12.99 8.95 2.86
CA THR A 193 13.42 10.19 2.20
C THR A 193 13.46 10.06 0.67
N ARG A 194 13.92 8.92 0.16
CA ARG A 194 13.95 8.66 -1.29
C ARG A 194 12.55 8.47 -1.85
N PHE A 195 11.68 7.80 -1.11
CA PHE A 195 10.27 7.63 -1.49
C PHE A 195 9.55 8.98 -1.61
N GLU A 196 9.73 9.85 -0.61
CA GLU A 196 9.16 11.21 -0.62
C GLU A 196 9.63 12.04 -1.83
N ARG A 197 10.87 11.83 -2.31
CA ARG A 197 11.41 12.49 -3.52
C ARG A 197 10.88 11.91 -4.82
N ILE A 198 10.36 10.69 -4.81
CA ILE A 198 9.76 10.06 -5.99
C ILE A 198 8.31 10.54 -6.16
N LEU A 199 7.62 10.80 -5.03
CA LEU A 199 6.29 11.39 -5.02
C LEU A 199 6.33 12.86 -5.44
#